data_5c756925f8513c46b8f357415daa288b
#
_entry.id   5c756925f8513c46b8f357415daa288b
#
_cell.length_a   1.000
_cell.length_b   1.000
_cell.length_c   1.000
_cell.angle_alpha   90.00
_cell.angle_beta   90.00
_cell.angle_gamma   90.00
#
_symmetry.space_group_name_H-M   'P 1'
#
loop_
_entity.id
_entity.type
_entity.pdbx_description
1 polymer ?
#
loop_
_entity_poly.entity_id
_entity_poly.type
_entity_poly.pdbx_seq_one_letter_code
_entity_poly.pdbx_strand_id
1 'polypeptide(L)'
;MLEGLFGNSVIERILFTLLVYGEAYALGLAKLFGEPVNKFQQQLKRLEDAGIVASRYVGRTRLYTVNPRYPFRKELMALIEKAYELVPEKKKEKYYRKRTRPRRAGKPL
;
A
#
# COMPACT_ATOMS: atom_id res chain seq x y z
N MET A 1 0.81 11.15 -9.72
CA MET A 1 -0.43 11.86 -9.33
C MET A 1 -0.24 12.69 -8.06
N LEU A 2 0.19 12.08 -6.98
CA LEU A 2 0.41 12.77 -5.70
C LEU A 2 1.88 13.00 -5.38
N GLU A 3 2.76 12.88 -6.35
CA GLU A 3 4.21 12.99 -6.16
C GLU A 3 4.61 14.36 -5.60
N GLY A 4 3.93 15.40 -6.06
CA GLY A 4 4.22 16.75 -5.58
C GLY A 4 3.87 16.93 -4.11
N LEU A 5 2.87 16.20 -3.62
CA LEU A 5 2.45 16.27 -2.22
C LEU A 5 3.34 15.42 -1.32
N PHE A 6 3.68 14.22 -1.75
CA PHE A 6 4.44 13.27 -0.93
C PHE A 6 5.95 13.31 -1.17
N GLY A 7 6.39 13.98 -2.21
CA GLY A 7 7.80 14.10 -2.54
C GLY A 7 8.35 13.00 -3.44
N ASN A 8 7.60 11.92 -3.65
CA ASN A 8 8.00 10.85 -4.57
C ASN A 8 6.82 9.95 -4.91
N SER A 9 6.96 9.18 -5.98
CA SER A 9 5.91 8.29 -6.44
C SER A 9 5.86 6.97 -5.66
N VAL A 10 6.92 6.62 -4.94
CA VAL A 10 6.98 5.37 -4.18
C VAL A 10 5.97 5.39 -3.04
N ILE A 11 5.87 6.52 -2.34
CA ILE A 11 4.90 6.67 -1.24
C ILE A 11 3.47 6.50 -1.76
N GLU A 12 3.17 7.09 -2.92
CA GLU A 12 1.86 6.93 -3.55
C GLU A 12 1.54 5.46 -3.81
N ARG A 13 2.49 4.71 -4.37
CA ARG A 13 2.33 3.28 -4.65
C ARG A 13 2.09 2.47 -3.38
N ILE A 14 2.82 2.79 -2.33
CA ILE A 14 2.64 2.15 -1.02
C ILE A 14 1.23 2.39 -0.49
N LEU A 15 0.79 3.65 -0.52
CA LEU A 15 -0.52 4.01 0.02
C LEU A 15 -1.67 3.40 -0.78
N PHE A 16 -1.57 3.35 -2.11
CA PHE A 16 -2.56 2.65 -2.92
C PHE A 16 -2.58 1.15 -2.62
N THR A 17 -1.41 0.56 -2.41
CA THR A 17 -1.33 -0.87 -2.06
C THR A 17 -2.01 -1.13 -0.71
N LEU A 18 -1.76 -0.26 0.26
CA LEU A 18 -2.41 -0.38 1.57
C LEU A 18 -3.92 -0.18 1.49
N LEU A 19 -4.37 0.73 0.63
CA LEU A 19 -5.79 0.94 0.41
C LEU A 19 -6.47 -0.31 -0.15
N VAL A 20 -5.85 -0.92 -1.16
CA VAL A 20 -6.46 -2.04 -1.89
C VAL A 20 -6.33 -3.35 -1.13
N TYR A 21 -5.14 -3.64 -0.60
CA TYR A 21 -4.85 -4.94 0.01
C TYR A 21 -4.92 -4.94 1.54
N GLY A 22 -4.92 -3.77 2.15
CA GLY A 22 -4.99 -3.63 3.61
C GLY A 22 -3.65 -3.75 4.30
N GLU A 23 -2.68 -4.39 3.67
CA GLU A 23 -1.35 -4.55 4.22
C GLU A 23 -0.32 -4.67 3.11
N ALA A 24 0.96 -4.44 3.43
CA ALA A 24 2.03 -4.54 2.45
C ALA A 24 3.33 -4.90 3.14
N TYR A 25 4.25 -5.52 2.39
CA TYR A 25 5.61 -5.78 2.85
C TYR A 25 6.58 -5.43 1.72
N ALA A 26 7.80 -5.06 2.10
CA ALA A 26 8.75 -4.46 1.15
C ALA A 26 9.04 -5.34 -0.05
N LEU A 27 9.30 -6.64 0.17
CA LEU A 27 9.63 -7.54 -0.93
C LEU A 27 8.42 -7.74 -1.88
N GLY A 28 7.22 -7.79 -1.31
CA GLY A 28 6.00 -7.90 -2.11
C GLY A 28 5.80 -6.69 -3.00
N LEU A 29 6.04 -5.49 -2.46
CA LEU A 29 5.99 -4.25 -3.23
C LEU A 29 7.02 -4.24 -4.35
N ALA A 30 8.25 -4.68 -4.04
CA ALA A 30 9.32 -4.76 -5.03
C ALA A 30 8.93 -5.67 -6.19
N LYS A 31 8.36 -6.82 -5.89
CA LYS A 31 7.90 -7.77 -6.91
C LYS A 31 6.72 -7.22 -7.70
N LEU A 32 5.78 -6.58 -7.02
CA LEU A 32 4.59 -6.03 -7.66
C LEU A 32 4.94 -4.96 -8.70
N PHE A 33 5.87 -4.08 -8.36
CA PHE A 33 6.22 -2.95 -9.21
C PHE A 33 7.49 -3.17 -10.03
N GLY A 34 8.20 -4.30 -9.83
CA GLY A 34 9.40 -4.60 -10.59
C GLY A 34 10.56 -3.65 -10.28
N GLU A 35 10.70 -3.23 -9.03
CA GLU A 35 11.74 -2.29 -8.62
C GLU A 35 12.50 -2.80 -7.40
N PRO A 36 13.71 -2.25 -7.13
CA PRO A 36 14.53 -2.71 -6.02
C PRO A 36 13.81 -2.57 -4.67
N VAL A 37 13.99 -3.57 -3.81
CA VAL A 37 13.32 -3.63 -2.52
C VAL A 37 13.68 -2.46 -1.61
N ASN A 38 14.92 -1.97 -1.69
CA ASN A 38 15.38 -0.89 -0.82
C ASN A 38 14.61 0.42 -1.03
N LYS A 39 14.08 0.67 -2.22
CA LYS A 39 13.24 1.84 -2.46
C LYS A 39 12.02 1.83 -1.55
N PHE A 40 11.40 0.66 -1.41
CA PHE A 40 10.20 0.52 -0.59
C PHE A 40 10.55 0.48 0.89
N GLN A 41 11.65 -0.17 1.26
CA GLN A 41 12.10 -0.21 2.65
C GLN A 41 12.33 1.19 3.21
N GLN A 42 12.99 2.05 2.43
CA GLN A 42 13.28 3.42 2.85
C GLN A 42 12.00 4.23 3.09
N GLN A 43 11.05 4.12 2.18
CA GLN A 43 9.81 4.89 2.29
C GLN A 43 8.87 4.32 3.35
N LEU A 44 8.84 3.00 3.51
CA LEU A 44 8.07 2.38 4.59
C LEU A 44 8.61 2.82 5.95
N LYS A 45 9.94 2.85 6.10
CA LYS A 45 10.54 3.34 7.33
C LYS A 45 10.17 4.80 7.59
N ARG A 46 10.23 5.63 6.56
CA ARG A 46 9.85 7.04 6.68
C ARG A 46 8.40 7.20 7.12
N LEU A 47 7.50 6.43 6.53
CA LEU A 47 6.09 6.46 6.90
C LEU A 47 5.86 5.95 8.32
N GLU A 48 6.60 4.94 8.73
CA GLU A 48 6.51 4.40 10.09
C GLU A 48 7.04 5.40 11.12
N ASP A 49 8.19 6.02 10.83
CA ASP A 49 8.77 7.03 11.70
C ASP A 49 7.84 8.22 11.89
N ALA A 50 7.05 8.54 10.86
CA ALA A 50 6.06 9.62 10.91
C ALA A 50 4.74 9.20 11.58
N GLY A 51 4.61 7.92 11.94
CA GLY A 51 3.40 7.41 12.59
C GLY A 51 2.25 7.12 11.64
N ILE A 52 2.51 7.19 10.33
CA ILE A 52 1.46 6.98 9.31
C ILE A 52 1.14 5.50 9.16
N VAL A 53 2.18 4.66 9.19
CA VAL A 53 2.00 3.21 9.13
C VAL A 53 2.56 2.58 10.39
N ALA A 54 2.05 1.41 10.72
CA ALA A 54 2.54 0.57 11.82
C ALA A 54 2.94 -0.77 11.24
N SER A 55 3.88 -1.45 11.88
CA SER A 55 4.33 -2.74 11.39
C SER A 55 4.30 -3.81 12.47
N ARG A 56 4.23 -5.06 12.03
CA ARG A 56 4.34 -6.23 12.89
C ARG A 56 5.03 -7.34 12.11
N TYR A 57 5.64 -8.26 12.82
CA TYR A 57 6.22 -9.44 12.18
C TYR A 57 5.20 -10.56 12.10
N VAL A 58 5.16 -11.20 10.94
CA VAL A 58 4.44 -12.45 10.74
C VAL A 58 5.50 -13.42 10.21
N GLY A 59 5.99 -14.29 11.08
CA GLY A 59 7.19 -15.05 10.79
C GLY A 59 8.38 -14.12 10.64
N ARG A 60 9.04 -14.18 9.50
CA ARG A 60 10.19 -13.30 9.19
C ARG A 60 9.79 -12.09 8.36
N THR A 61 8.52 -11.99 8.02
CA THR A 61 8.02 -10.92 7.17
C THR A 61 7.50 -9.77 8.03
N ARG A 62 7.97 -8.55 7.73
CA ARG A 62 7.48 -7.36 8.40
C ARG A 62 6.32 -6.79 7.58
N LEU A 63 5.12 -6.88 8.12
CA LEU A 63 3.91 -6.39 7.48
C LEU A 63 3.57 -5.00 7.97
N TYR A 64 3.21 -4.13 7.04
CA TYR A 64 2.83 -2.75 7.33
C TYR A 64 1.36 -2.55 7.06
N THR A 65 0.70 -1.78 7.92
CA THR A 65 -0.69 -1.37 7.76
C THR A 65 -0.77 0.12 8.05
N VAL A 66 -1.85 0.78 7.63
CA VAL A 66 -2.08 2.16 8.05
C VAL A 66 -2.27 2.16 9.56
N ASN A 67 -1.57 3.05 10.25
CA ASN A 67 -1.64 3.12 11.71
C ASN A 67 -3.03 3.62 12.14
N PRO A 68 -3.81 2.78 12.85
CA PRO A 68 -5.16 3.21 13.27
C PRO A 68 -5.15 4.39 14.23
N ARG A 69 -4.01 4.69 14.83
CA ARG A 69 -3.86 5.81 15.77
C ARG A 69 -3.29 7.07 15.13
N TYR A 70 -2.99 7.04 13.83
CA TYR A 70 -2.52 8.23 13.14
C TYR A 70 -3.62 9.30 13.16
N PRO A 71 -3.35 10.49 13.70
CA PRO A 71 -4.41 11.50 13.91
C PRO A 71 -5.11 11.93 12.63
N PHE A 72 -4.42 11.89 11.49
CA PHE A 72 -4.98 12.29 10.21
C PHE A 72 -5.35 11.10 9.33
N ARG A 73 -5.53 9.94 9.93
CA ARG A 73 -5.82 8.71 9.19
C ARG A 73 -7.04 8.83 8.29
N LYS A 74 -8.12 9.37 8.83
CA LYS A 74 -9.38 9.51 8.10
C LYS A 74 -9.20 10.41 6.88
N GLU A 75 -8.57 11.56 7.08
CA GLU A 75 -8.33 12.52 6.02
C GLU A 75 -7.36 11.98 4.96
N LEU A 76 -6.30 11.31 5.40
CA LEU A 76 -5.34 10.70 4.49
C LEU A 76 -6.02 9.63 3.63
N MET A 77 -6.79 8.75 4.25
CA MET A 77 -7.46 7.68 3.51
C MET A 77 -8.50 8.24 2.55
N ALA A 78 -9.20 9.31 2.92
CA ALA A 78 -10.14 9.98 2.00
C ALA A 78 -9.41 10.54 0.78
N LEU A 79 -8.25 11.15 0.99
CA LEU A 79 -7.42 11.67 -0.11
C LEU A 79 -6.97 10.52 -1.02
N ILE A 80 -6.48 9.44 -0.44
CA ILE A 80 -5.98 8.29 -1.21
C ILE A 80 -7.11 7.61 -1.98
N GLU A 81 -8.28 7.47 -1.38
CA GLU A 81 -9.44 6.91 -2.07
C GLU A 81 -9.84 7.77 -3.27
N LYS A 82 -9.85 9.07 -3.09
CA LYS A 82 -10.18 9.99 -4.18
C LYS A 82 -9.15 9.90 -5.31
N ALA A 83 -7.88 9.88 -4.95
CA ALA A 83 -6.81 9.74 -5.95
C ALA A 83 -6.90 8.40 -6.67
N TYR A 84 -7.24 7.34 -5.94
CA TYR A 84 -7.36 6.01 -6.53
C TYR A 84 -8.47 5.95 -7.60
N GLU A 85 -9.56 6.68 -7.41
CA GLU A 85 -10.62 6.76 -8.43
C GLU A 85 -10.09 7.27 -9.77
N LEU A 86 -9.03 8.07 -9.73
CA LEU A 86 -8.44 8.68 -10.93
C LEU A 86 -7.33 7.81 -11.55
N VAL A 87 -6.98 6.69 -10.92
CA VAL A 87 -5.97 5.77 -11.47
C VAL A 87 -6.56 5.09 -12.70
N PRO A 88 -5.82 5.06 -13.84
CA PRO A 88 -6.30 4.39 -15.04
C PRO A 88 -6.61 2.92 -14.80
N GLU A 89 -7.66 2.41 -15.42
CA GLU A 89 -8.08 1.01 -15.27
C GLU A 89 -6.96 0.01 -15.55
N LYS A 90 -6.13 0.29 -16.54
CA LYS A 90 -5.00 -0.59 -16.86
C LYS A 90 -4.04 -0.74 -15.69
N LYS A 91 -3.78 0.37 -14.98
CA LYS A 91 -2.92 0.33 -13.79
C LYS A 91 -3.59 -0.38 -12.62
N LYS A 92 -4.90 -0.17 -12.46
CA LYS A 92 -5.66 -0.87 -11.42
C LYS A 92 -5.59 -2.38 -11.65
N GLU A 93 -5.79 -2.82 -12.87
CA GLU A 93 -5.72 -4.24 -13.21
C GLU A 93 -4.33 -4.81 -13.01
N LYS A 94 -3.30 -4.05 -13.36
CA LYS A 94 -1.92 -4.51 -13.31
C LYS A 94 -1.38 -4.60 -11.87
N TYR A 95 -1.66 -3.59 -11.04
CA TYR A 95 -1.01 -3.46 -9.73
C TYR A 95 -1.96 -3.60 -8.54
N TYR A 96 -3.21 -3.22 -8.71
CA TYR A 96 -4.12 -3.03 -7.58
C TYR A 96 -5.34 -3.93 -7.63
N ARG A 97 -5.26 -5.01 -8.35
CA ARG A 97 -6.36 -5.94 -8.48
C ARG A 97 -6.45 -6.84 -7.25
N LYS A 98 -7.41 -6.59 -6.40
CA LYS A 98 -7.65 -7.43 -5.24
C LYS A 98 -8.28 -8.74 -5.68
N ARG A 99 -7.69 -9.87 -5.27
CA ARG A 99 -8.27 -11.19 -5.52
C ARG A 99 -9.41 -11.41 -4.56
N THR A 100 -10.53 -11.63 -5.12
CA THR A 100 -11.71 -11.89 -4.32
C THR A 100 -12.01 -13.36 -4.27
N ARG A 101 -11.46 -14.33 -4.62
CA ARG A 101 -11.83 -15.62 -4.64
C ARG A 101 -11.59 -16.54 -3.80
N PRO A 102 -11.92 -16.53 -3.70
CA PRO A 102 -11.98 -17.24 -3.08
C PRO A 102 -11.59 -18.10 -3.06
N ARG A 103 -11.02 -17.67 -3.40
CA ARG A 103 -10.70 -18.12 -3.45
C ARG A 103 -10.96 -18.81 -3.00
N ARG A 104 -11.30 -18.65 -2.97
CA ARG A 104 -11.69 -19.11 -2.75
C ARG A 104 -12.14 -19.84 -2.65
N ALA A 105 -12.14 -19.79 -2.43
CA ALA A 105 -12.70 -20.41 -2.48
C ALA A 105 -13.14 -20.83 -2.31
N GLY A 106 -13.09 -20.69 -2.28
CA GLY A 106 -13.67 -21.16 -2.23
C GLY A 106 -14.25 -21.13 -2.03
N LYS A 107 -14.17 -20.95 -2.22
CA LYS A 107 -14.73 -20.97 -2.42
C LYS A 107 -15.31 -21.22 -2.54
N PRO A 108 -15.59 -21.19 -2.50
CA PRO A 108 -16.14 -21.52 -2.76
C PRO A 108 -16.45 -21.53 -3.20
N LEU A 109 -16.33 -21.25 -3.13
CA LEU A 109 -16.57 -21.22 -3.71
C LEU A 109 -16.69 -21.38 -4.06
#